data_9727441bdfa9e3e8b088e7b40ad853ec
#
_entry.id   9727441bdfa9e3e8b088e7b40ad853ec
#
_cell.length_a   1.000
_cell.length_b   1.000
_cell.length_c   1.000
_cell.angle_alpha   90.00
_cell.angle_beta   90.00
_cell.angle_gamma   90.00
#
_symmetry.space_group_name_H-M   'P 1'
#
loop_
_entity.id
_entity.type
_entity.pdbx_description
1 polymer ?
#
loop_
_entity_poly.entity_id
_entity_poly.type
_entity_poly.pdbx_seq_one_letter_code
_entity_poly.pdbx_strand_id
1 'polypeptide(L)'
;MVFRIQNTPPISPQERLNLLLTCGSWRDDSPIRQLPQLLGPFGIRSLTAKNGEEAVQMIESSDIHIAIVDLAIPISENSLDRRPGGERVLQLLRRLHPKPPTIVIRPQQASHRENARSLARSLQEGAFTVVDRPAVLETLLDALHRVLRRHYANRWPLQGWNS
;
A
#
# COMPACT_ATOMS: atom_id res chain seq x y z
N MET A 1 -18.46 0.73 22.36
CA MET A 1 -18.00 0.06 23.56
C MET A 1 -16.51 -0.07 23.59
N VAL A 2 -15.95 0.38 24.66
CA VAL A 2 -14.51 0.44 24.93
C VAL A 2 -13.85 -0.93 24.86
N PHE A 3 -14.59 -1.99 25.04
CA PHE A 3 -14.08 -3.36 25.08
C PHE A 3 -13.41 -3.83 23.80
N ARG A 4 -13.90 -3.41 22.63
CA ARG A 4 -13.29 -3.84 21.36
C ARG A 4 -11.92 -3.26 21.14
N ILE A 5 -11.70 -2.06 21.67
CA ILE A 5 -10.39 -1.41 21.57
C ILE A 5 -9.42 -2.05 22.56
N GLN A 6 -9.93 -2.45 23.72
CA GLN A 6 -9.12 -3.06 24.78
C GLN A 6 -8.81 -4.53 24.52
N ASN A 7 -9.68 -5.21 23.79
CA ASN A 7 -9.48 -6.62 23.46
C ASN A 7 -8.67 -6.87 22.21
N THR A 8 -8.25 -5.80 21.55
CA THR A 8 -7.22 -5.97 20.52
C THR A 8 -5.92 -6.26 21.27
N PRO A 9 -5.40 -7.47 21.22
CA PRO A 9 -4.19 -7.79 21.93
C PRO A 9 -3.07 -6.84 21.45
N PRO A 10 -2.19 -6.40 22.36
CA PRO A 10 -1.02 -5.66 21.93
C PRO A 10 -0.29 -6.50 20.88
N ILE A 11 0.13 -5.86 19.80
CA ILE A 11 0.94 -6.54 18.80
C ILE A 11 2.17 -7.05 19.53
N SER A 12 2.27 -8.37 19.66
CA SER A 12 3.47 -8.95 20.26
C SER A 12 4.66 -8.61 19.37
N PRO A 13 5.87 -8.62 19.90
CA PRO A 13 7.07 -8.42 19.08
C PRO A 13 7.18 -9.40 17.91
N GLN A 14 6.39 -10.45 17.92
CA GLN A 14 6.32 -11.45 16.87
C GLN A 14 5.23 -11.14 15.84
N GLU A 15 4.26 -10.33 16.21
CA GLU A 15 3.20 -9.92 15.28
C GLU A 15 3.71 -8.76 14.43
N ARG A 16 3.71 -8.99 13.15
CA ARG A 16 4.15 -8.00 12.17
C ARG A 16 2.97 -7.45 11.41
N LEU A 17 3.00 -6.16 11.13
CA LEU A 17 2.06 -5.57 10.20
C LEU A 17 2.42 -6.04 8.80
N ASN A 18 1.42 -6.53 8.08
CA ASN A 18 1.59 -6.95 6.69
C ASN A 18 1.31 -5.78 5.76
N LEU A 19 2.32 -5.40 4.99
CA LEU A 19 2.23 -4.39 3.96
C LEU A 19 2.13 -5.09 2.60
N LEU A 20 1.01 -4.93 1.91
CA LEU A 20 0.92 -5.34 0.52
C LEU A 20 1.63 -4.28 -0.33
N LEU A 21 2.65 -4.71 -1.04
CA LEU A 21 3.47 -3.85 -1.86
C LEU A 21 3.40 -4.29 -3.31
N THR A 22 2.71 -3.54 -4.14
CA THR A 22 2.71 -3.83 -5.58
C THR A 22 3.84 -3.05 -6.23
N CYS A 23 4.66 -3.74 -7.00
CA CYS A 23 5.75 -3.11 -7.72
C CYS A 23 5.72 -3.55 -9.18
N GLY A 24 5.76 -2.59 -10.08
CA GLY A 24 5.94 -2.88 -11.50
C GLY A 24 7.31 -3.52 -11.72
N SER A 25 7.34 -4.61 -12.47
CA SER A 25 8.53 -5.47 -12.63
C SER A 25 9.62 -4.87 -13.51
N TRP A 26 9.43 -3.69 -14.04
CA TRP A 26 10.20 -3.19 -15.18
C TRP A 26 11.20 -2.07 -14.87
N ARG A 27 11.36 -1.74 -13.59
CA ARG A 27 12.36 -0.72 -13.20
C ARG A 27 13.09 -1.15 -11.95
N ASP A 28 14.36 -1.44 -12.11
CA ASP A 28 15.23 -1.93 -11.04
C ASP A 28 15.54 -0.86 -9.98
N ASP A 29 15.44 0.38 -10.34
CA ASP A 29 15.78 1.54 -9.49
C ASP A 29 14.56 2.17 -8.80
N SER A 30 13.45 1.49 -8.77
CA SER A 30 12.28 1.99 -8.06
C SER A 30 12.55 2.06 -6.56
N PRO A 31 12.24 3.20 -5.89
CA PRO A 31 12.39 3.32 -4.44
C PRO A 31 11.53 2.30 -3.68
N ILE A 32 10.51 1.78 -4.33
CA ILE A 32 9.65 0.75 -3.75
C ILE A 32 10.44 -0.50 -3.37
N ARG A 33 11.47 -0.85 -4.12
CA ARG A 33 12.31 -2.02 -3.84
C ARG A 33 13.11 -1.89 -2.54
N GLN A 34 13.36 -0.68 -2.11
CA GLN A 34 14.09 -0.43 -0.86
C GLN A 34 13.21 -0.56 0.37
N LEU A 35 11.89 -0.44 0.22
CA LEU A 35 10.96 -0.44 1.32
C LEU A 35 11.02 -1.71 2.19
N PRO A 36 11.07 -2.92 1.64
CA PRO A 36 11.13 -4.12 2.48
C PRO A 36 12.30 -4.12 3.45
N GLN A 37 13.47 -3.70 3.01
CA GLN A 37 14.67 -3.65 3.84
C GLN A 37 14.58 -2.56 4.90
N LEU A 38 14.00 -1.42 4.55
CA LEU A 38 13.86 -0.29 5.46
C LEU A 38 12.79 -0.55 6.53
N LEU A 39 11.72 -1.23 6.17
CA LEU A 39 10.57 -1.43 7.04
C LEU A 39 10.66 -2.69 7.90
N GLY A 40 11.46 -3.67 7.51
CA GLY A 40 11.65 -4.90 8.26
C GLY A 40 12.03 -4.68 9.72
N PRO A 41 13.04 -3.83 10.03
CA PRO A 41 13.42 -3.55 11.41
C PRO A 41 12.32 -2.94 12.27
N PHE A 42 11.34 -2.29 11.64
CA PHE A 42 10.19 -1.73 12.34
C PHE A 42 9.03 -2.72 12.50
N GLY A 43 9.26 -3.99 12.13
CA GLY A 43 8.26 -5.04 12.24
C GLY A 43 7.19 -5.04 11.17
N ILE A 44 7.43 -4.39 10.05
CA ILE A 44 6.53 -4.40 8.90
C ILE A 44 7.02 -5.48 7.92
N ARG A 45 6.17 -6.46 7.68
CA ARG A 45 6.43 -7.51 6.71
C ARG A 45 5.87 -7.10 5.36
N SER A 46 6.73 -7.05 4.35
CA SER A 46 6.32 -6.69 2.99
C SER A 46 5.94 -7.93 2.20
N LEU A 47 4.74 -7.90 1.64
CA LEU A 47 4.22 -8.92 0.73
C LEU A 47 4.24 -8.30 -0.67
N THR A 48 5.23 -8.64 -1.47
CA THR A 48 5.48 -8.00 -2.75
C THR A 48 4.77 -8.74 -3.88
N ALA A 49 3.92 -8.03 -4.62
CA ALA A 49 3.20 -8.54 -5.77
C ALA A 49 3.67 -7.86 -7.04
N LYS A 50 3.98 -8.62 -8.07
CA LYS A 50 4.45 -8.09 -9.36
C LYS A 50 3.32 -7.79 -10.32
N ASN A 51 2.15 -8.32 -10.07
CA ASN A 51 0.96 -8.15 -10.91
C ASN A 51 -0.30 -8.27 -10.07
N GLY A 52 -1.43 -8.02 -10.71
CA GLY A 52 -2.73 -8.06 -10.03
C GLY A 52 -3.10 -9.45 -9.51
N GLU A 53 -2.77 -10.50 -10.23
CA GLU A 53 -3.06 -11.87 -9.81
C GLU A 53 -2.31 -12.24 -8.53
N GLU A 54 -1.02 -11.91 -8.45
CA GLU A 54 -0.26 -12.13 -7.23
C GLU A 54 -0.82 -11.32 -6.05
N ALA A 55 -1.22 -10.07 -6.30
CA ALA A 55 -1.83 -9.24 -5.28
C ALA A 55 -3.13 -9.84 -4.76
N VAL A 56 -3.98 -10.34 -5.65
CA VAL A 56 -5.23 -11.02 -5.27
C VAL A 56 -4.94 -12.23 -4.38
N GLN A 57 -3.98 -13.05 -4.75
CA GLN A 57 -3.58 -14.22 -3.97
C GLN A 57 -3.12 -13.83 -2.56
N MET A 58 -2.36 -12.77 -2.44
CA MET A 58 -1.89 -12.27 -1.15
C MET A 58 -3.04 -11.73 -0.29
N ILE A 59 -3.99 -11.02 -0.90
CA ILE A 59 -5.18 -10.51 -0.22
C ILE A 59 -6.04 -11.65 0.31
N GLU A 60 -6.15 -12.74 -0.45
CA GLU A 60 -6.94 -13.90 -0.06
C GLU A 60 -6.27 -14.78 1.00
N SER A 61 -4.94 -14.80 1.03
CA SER A 61 -4.18 -15.73 1.87
C SER A 61 -3.56 -15.09 3.12
N SER A 62 -3.58 -13.77 3.25
CA SER A 62 -2.94 -13.07 4.35
C SER A 62 -3.75 -11.87 4.79
N ASP A 63 -3.65 -11.51 6.06
CA ASP A 63 -4.22 -10.26 6.56
C ASP A 63 -3.40 -9.09 6.05
N ILE A 64 -4.04 -8.14 5.40
CA ILE A 64 -3.40 -6.93 4.89
C ILE A 64 -3.73 -5.77 5.83
N HIS A 65 -2.69 -5.17 6.40
CA HIS A 65 -2.83 -4.06 7.34
C HIS A 65 -2.62 -2.69 6.69
N ILE A 66 -1.77 -2.65 5.67
CA ILE A 66 -1.46 -1.46 4.88
C ILE A 66 -1.24 -1.91 3.45
N ALA A 67 -1.57 -1.07 2.48
CA ALA A 67 -1.29 -1.37 1.09
C ALA A 67 -0.66 -0.18 0.36
N ILE A 68 0.28 -0.47 -0.51
CA ILE A 68 0.80 0.47 -1.51
C ILE A 68 0.48 -0.14 -2.87
N VAL A 69 -0.38 0.51 -3.62
CA VAL A 69 -0.87 0.00 -4.89
C VAL A 69 -0.43 0.93 -6.02
N ASP A 70 0.37 0.39 -6.93
CA ASP A 70 0.69 1.06 -8.18
C ASP A 70 -0.41 0.77 -9.20
N LEU A 71 -1.06 1.81 -9.68
CA LEU A 71 -2.15 1.65 -10.65
C LEU A 71 -1.68 1.05 -11.97
N ALA A 72 -0.39 1.18 -12.28
CA ALA A 72 0.16 0.72 -13.55
C ALA A 72 0.64 -0.74 -13.54
N ILE A 73 0.48 -1.48 -12.43
CA ILE A 73 0.88 -2.88 -12.44
C ILE A 73 0.06 -3.67 -13.46
N PRO A 74 0.67 -4.65 -14.14
CA PRO A 74 -0.09 -5.49 -15.07
C PRO A 74 -1.08 -6.38 -14.31
N ILE A 75 -2.14 -6.80 -14.99
CA ILE A 75 -3.13 -7.72 -14.42
C ILE A 75 -2.50 -9.09 -14.13
N SER A 76 -1.68 -9.57 -15.05
CA SER A 76 -1.07 -10.90 -14.96
C SER A 76 0.34 -10.91 -15.54
N GLU A 77 1.04 -12.02 -15.35
CA GLU A 77 2.35 -12.25 -16.00
C GLU A 77 2.23 -12.43 -17.51
N ASN A 78 1.05 -12.67 -18.02
CA ASN A 78 0.83 -12.87 -19.45
C ASN A 78 1.16 -11.59 -20.20
N SER A 79 2.19 -11.65 -21.03
CA SER A 79 2.68 -10.52 -21.82
C SER A 79 1.65 -9.99 -22.83
N LEU A 80 0.62 -10.76 -23.12
CA LEU A 80 -0.46 -10.35 -24.03
C LEU A 80 -1.50 -9.46 -23.33
N ASP A 81 -1.61 -9.54 -22.01
CA ASP A 81 -2.55 -8.71 -21.24
C ASP A 81 -1.80 -7.56 -20.60
N ARG A 82 -1.82 -6.41 -21.27
CA ARG A 82 -1.16 -5.18 -20.82
C ARG A 82 -2.07 -4.23 -20.05
N ARG A 83 -3.29 -4.66 -19.74
CA ARG A 83 -4.21 -3.81 -19.01
C ARG A 83 -3.69 -3.53 -17.60
N PRO A 84 -3.89 -2.29 -17.08
CA PRO A 84 -3.54 -2.00 -15.70
C PRO A 84 -4.38 -2.82 -14.72
N GLY A 85 -3.72 -3.40 -13.72
CA GLY A 85 -4.37 -4.23 -12.71
C GLY A 85 -4.59 -3.54 -11.38
N GLY A 86 -4.09 -2.33 -11.19
CA GLY A 86 -4.12 -1.65 -9.90
C GLY A 86 -5.53 -1.30 -9.41
N GLU A 87 -6.42 -0.89 -10.30
CA GLU A 87 -7.80 -0.56 -9.92
C GLU A 87 -8.54 -1.76 -9.35
N ARG A 88 -8.34 -2.93 -9.92
CA ARG A 88 -8.95 -4.16 -9.40
C ARG A 88 -8.44 -4.48 -8.00
N VAL A 89 -7.16 -4.31 -7.77
CA VAL A 89 -6.57 -4.50 -6.44
C VAL A 89 -7.19 -3.54 -5.44
N LEU A 90 -7.36 -2.26 -5.81
CA LEU A 90 -8.03 -1.27 -4.95
C LEU A 90 -9.45 -1.68 -4.60
N GLN A 91 -10.22 -2.16 -5.58
CA GLN A 91 -11.59 -2.60 -5.34
C GLN A 91 -11.65 -3.76 -4.35
N LEU A 92 -10.73 -4.71 -4.46
CA LEU A 92 -10.66 -5.83 -3.53
C LEU A 92 -10.27 -5.39 -2.12
N LEU A 93 -9.29 -4.53 -1.99
CA LEU A 93 -8.87 -3.99 -0.69
C LEU A 93 -10.01 -3.22 -0.02
N ARG A 94 -10.80 -2.50 -0.79
CA ARG A 94 -11.93 -1.74 -0.30
C ARG A 94 -13.01 -2.62 0.31
N ARG A 95 -13.11 -3.87 -0.10
CA ARG A 95 -14.10 -4.82 0.42
C ARG A 95 -13.66 -5.56 1.67
N LEU A 96 -12.42 -5.41 2.06
CA LEU A 96 -11.91 -6.05 3.27
C LEU A 96 -12.47 -5.36 4.53
N HIS A 97 -12.63 -6.16 5.57
CA HIS A 97 -13.06 -5.69 6.89
C HIS A 97 -12.09 -6.17 7.97
N PRO A 98 -11.32 -5.28 8.63
CA PRO A 98 -11.29 -3.85 8.39
C PRO A 98 -10.59 -3.51 7.06
N LYS A 99 -11.01 -2.40 6.47
CA LYS A 99 -10.40 -1.93 5.23
C LYS A 99 -9.01 -1.37 5.51
N PRO A 100 -7.96 -1.90 4.88
CA PRO A 100 -6.61 -1.38 5.12
C PRO A 100 -6.43 0.00 4.48
N PRO A 101 -5.74 0.93 5.16
CA PRO A 101 -5.35 2.18 4.55
C PRO A 101 -4.44 1.92 3.36
N THR A 102 -4.70 2.59 2.24
CA THR A 102 -4.04 2.32 0.97
C THR A 102 -3.40 3.57 0.41
N ILE A 103 -2.13 3.48 0.09
CA ILE A 103 -1.38 4.51 -0.63
C ILE A 103 -1.40 4.11 -2.10
N VAL A 104 -1.88 5.01 -2.96
CA VAL A 104 -1.96 4.77 -4.40
C VAL A 104 -0.84 5.50 -5.11
N ILE A 105 -0.08 4.77 -5.91
CA ILE A 105 0.91 5.36 -6.82
C ILE A 105 0.26 5.40 -8.20
N ARG A 106 0.19 6.56 -8.79
CA ARG A 106 -0.40 6.72 -10.10
C ARG A 106 0.62 7.19 -11.13
N PRO A 107 0.44 6.82 -12.40
CA PRO A 107 1.32 7.28 -13.46
C PRO A 107 1.19 8.79 -13.65
N GLN A 108 2.22 9.40 -14.22
CA GLN A 108 2.21 10.82 -14.55
C GLN A 108 1.06 11.11 -15.53
N GLN A 109 0.28 12.14 -15.24
CA GLN A 109 -0.86 12.51 -16.06
C GLN A 109 -0.46 13.50 -17.15
N ALA A 110 -1.12 13.38 -18.31
CA ALA A 110 -0.80 14.21 -19.49
C ALA A 110 -1.31 15.64 -19.36
N SER A 111 -2.34 15.88 -18.54
CA SER A 111 -2.93 17.20 -18.37
C SER A 111 -3.41 17.41 -16.95
N HIS A 112 -3.62 18.68 -16.56
CA HIS A 112 -4.21 19.02 -15.26
C HIS A 112 -5.62 18.47 -15.09
N ARG A 113 -6.38 18.38 -16.15
CA ARG A 113 -7.75 17.86 -16.14
C ARG A 113 -7.76 16.36 -15.85
N GLU A 114 -6.91 15.60 -16.52
CA GLU A 114 -6.75 14.18 -16.28
C GLU A 114 -6.21 13.93 -14.88
N ASN A 115 -5.29 14.77 -14.42
CA ASN A 115 -4.73 14.71 -13.09
C ASN A 115 -5.85 14.85 -12.03
N ALA A 116 -6.69 15.85 -12.14
CA ALA A 116 -7.78 16.07 -11.20
C ALA A 116 -8.78 14.91 -11.20
N ARG A 117 -9.13 14.38 -12.37
CA ARG A 117 -10.04 13.24 -12.50
C ARG A 117 -9.47 11.99 -11.87
N SER A 118 -8.21 11.68 -12.15
CA SER A 118 -7.53 10.51 -11.61
C SER A 118 -7.39 10.60 -10.09
N LEU A 119 -7.07 11.77 -9.56
CA LEU A 119 -6.99 11.99 -8.12
C LEU A 119 -8.34 11.78 -7.46
N ALA A 120 -9.39 12.42 -7.98
CA ALA A 120 -10.73 12.29 -7.44
C ALA A 120 -11.20 10.84 -7.45
N ARG A 121 -10.97 10.12 -8.54
CA ARG A 121 -11.32 8.72 -8.66
C ARG A 121 -10.60 7.84 -7.64
N SER A 122 -9.31 8.03 -7.47
CA SER A 122 -8.52 7.27 -6.50
C SER A 122 -9.01 7.49 -5.07
N LEU A 123 -9.35 8.73 -4.71
CA LEU A 123 -9.88 9.06 -3.40
C LEU A 123 -11.29 8.47 -3.21
N GLN A 124 -12.12 8.50 -4.23
CA GLN A 124 -13.46 7.88 -4.19
C GLN A 124 -13.37 6.37 -4.03
N GLU A 125 -12.36 5.74 -4.59
CA GLU A 125 -12.12 4.29 -4.45
C GLU A 125 -11.47 3.94 -3.11
N GLY A 126 -11.25 4.91 -2.22
CA GLY A 126 -10.84 4.68 -0.85
C GLY A 126 -9.35 4.80 -0.60
N ALA A 127 -8.60 5.47 -1.46
CA ALA A 127 -7.20 5.74 -1.20
C ALA A 127 -7.04 6.66 0.01
N PHE A 128 -6.12 6.31 0.89
CA PHE A 128 -5.71 7.16 2.00
C PHE A 128 -4.95 8.38 1.49
N THR A 129 -4.04 8.17 0.57
CA THR A 129 -3.30 9.21 -0.11
C THR A 129 -2.85 8.74 -1.47
N VAL A 130 -2.52 9.69 -2.34
CA VAL A 130 -2.08 9.43 -3.71
C VAL A 130 -0.69 10.02 -3.90
N VAL A 131 0.20 9.24 -4.48
CA VAL A 131 1.57 9.65 -4.79
C VAL A 131 1.74 9.59 -6.30
N ASP A 132 2.24 10.67 -6.88
CA ASP A 132 2.49 10.73 -8.31
C ASP A 132 3.86 10.19 -8.67
N ARG A 133 3.96 9.55 -9.82
CA ARG A 133 5.25 9.18 -10.37
C ARG A 133 5.99 10.41 -10.94
N PRO A 134 7.28 10.44 -10.82
CA PRO A 134 8.17 9.47 -10.19
C PRO A 134 8.03 9.47 -8.66
N ALA A 135 7.75 8.30 -8.08
CA ALA A 135 7.62 8.18 -6.63
C ALA A 135 9.00 8.26 -5.97
N VAL A 136 9.15 9.22 -5.07
CA VAL A 136 10.38 9.41 -4.31
C VAL A 136 10.27 8.67 -3.00
N LEU A 137 11.35 8.03 -2.56
CA LEU A 137 11.37 7.25 -1.32
C LEU A 137 10.89 8.05 -0.12
N GLU A 138 11.33 9.29 0.02
CA GLU A 138 10.93 10.16 1.13
C GLU A 138 9.41 10.39 1.15
N THR A 139 8.82 10.59 -0.01
CA THR A 139 7.37 10.79 -0.13
C THR A 139 6.59 9.54 0.30
N LEU A 140 7.08 8.37 -0.10
CA LEU A 140 6.48 7.09 0.30
C LEU A 140 6.61 6.84 1.80
N LEU A 141 7.79 7.09 2.36
CA LEU A 141 8.03 6.95 3.79
C LEU A 141 7.17 7.92 4.61
N ASP A 142 7.04 9.15 4.15
CA ASP A 142 6.19 10.15 4.79
C ASP A 142 4.71 9.71 4.77
N ALA A 143 4.24 9.20 3.64
CA ALA A 143 2.88 8.68 3.52
C ALA A 143 2.65 7.48 4.46
N LEU A 144 3.60 6.55 4.52
CA LEU A 144 3.55 5.42 5.44
C LEU A 144 3.55 5.86 6.89
N HIS A 145 4.36 6.84 7.24
CA HIS A 145 4.40 7.40 8.59
C HIS A 145 3.04 7.98 8.99
N ARG A 146 2.39 8.70 8.08
CA ARG A 146 1.04 9.24 8.33
C ARG A 146 0.01 8.13 8.52
N VAL A 147 0.08 7.08 7.70
CA VAL A 147 -0.79 5.91 7.84
C VAL A 147 -0.60 5.25 9.21
N LEU A 148 0.64 5.01 9.59
CA LEU A 148 0.96 4.37 10.87
C LEU A 148 0.47 5.20 12.06
N ARG A 149 0.69 6.50 12.03
CA ARG A 149 0.23 7.39 13.10
C ARG A 149 -1.29 7.39 13.23
N ARG A 150 -1.99 7.43 12.10
CA ARG A 150 -3.45 7.53 12.11
C ARG A 150 -4.14 6.23 12.49
N HIS A 151 -3.64 5.11 12.00
CA HIS A 151 -4.32 3.82 12.13
C HIS A 151 -3.70 2.89 13.15
N TYR A 152 -2.43 3.05 13.46
CA TYR A 152 -1.68 2.11 14.29
C TYR A 152 -0.90 2.77 15.44
N ALA A 153 -1.14 4.04 15.74
CA ALA A 153 -0.37 4.80 16.75
C ALA A 153 -0.36 4.15 18.13
N ASN A 154 -1.46 3.51 18.53
CA ASN A 154 -1.61 2.87 19.83
C ASN A 154 -1.04 1.43 19.85
N ARG A 155 -0.69 0.89 18.71
CA ARG A 155 -0.29 -0.52 18.55
C ARG A 155 1.15 -0.67 18.10
N TRP A 156 1.79 0.45 17.78
CA TRP A 156 3.06 0.43 17.07
C TRP A 156 4.06 1.38 17.70
N PRO A 157 5.27 0.90 18.05
CA PRO A 157 6.30 1.81 18.50
C PRO A 157 6.82 2.61 17.31
N LEU A 158 6.35 3.83 17.17
CA LEU A 158 6.87 4.77 16.17
C LEU A 158 8.24 5.35 16.57
N GLN A 159 8.85 4.77 17.57
CA GLN A 159 10.18 5.16 18.01
C GLN A 159 11.19 4.92 16.89
N GLY A 160 11.88 5.94 16.51
CA GLY A 160 12.85 5.90 15.42
C GLY A 160 12.42 6.59 14.14
N TRP A 161 11.14 6.92 13.99
CA TRP A 161 10.68 7.68 12.83
C TRP A 161 10.86 9.19 12.99
N ASN A 162 11.16 9.63 14.19
CA ASN A 162 11.29 11.06 14.53
C ASN A 162 12.74 11.53 14.63
N SER A 163 13.64 10.75 14.14
CA SER A 163 15.05 11.13 14.15
C SER A 163 15.50 11.72 12.83
#